data_95dc3053d30fc454afc860251bfb4607
#
_entry.id   95dc3053d30fc454afc860251bfb4607
#
_cell.length_a   1.000
_cell.length_b   1.000
_cell.length_c   1.000
_cell.angle_alpha   90.00
_cell.angle_beta   90.00
_cell.angle_gamma   90.00
#
_symmetry.space_group_name_H-M   'P 1'
#
loop_
_entity.id
_entity.type
_entity.pdbx_description
1 polymer ?
#
loop_
_entity_poly.entity_id
_entity_poly.type
_entity_poly.pdbx_seq_one_letter_code
_entity_poly.pdbx_strand_id
1 'polypeptide(L)'
;MLSSSIQIVITYLVLVAVSVLFVESSKVLLAWYLVIGAATFFMYAKDKRAAINGNWRVPEKTLYIFSVAGGWLGALIAQDKLRHKTQKQPFRAIYWLTVVINVAVFLWTLTPSGQATFGRWLSEVIGYL
;
A
#
# COMPACT_ATOMS: atom_id res chain seq x y z
N MET A 1 13.58 -14.40 -13.76
CA MET A 1 13.42 -12.94 -13.88
C MET A 1 12.22 -12.49 -13.07
N LEU A 2 12.35 -11.37 -12.34
CA LEU A 2 11.25 -10.84 -11.55
C LEU A 2 10.20 -10.19 -12.45
N SER A 3 8.92 -10.33 -12.07
CA SER A 3 7.84 -9.69 -12.79
C SER A 3 7.92 -8.16 -12.63
N SER A 4 7.27 -7.42 -13.53
CA SER A 4 7.21 -5.96 -13.46
C SER A 4 6.60 -5.51 -12.14
N SER A 5 5.58 -6.21 -11.65
CA SER A 5 4.92 -5.88 -10.38
C SER A 5 5.91 -5.97 -9.22
N ILE A 6 6.69 -7.04 -9.15
CA ILE A 6 7.67 -7.22 -8.08
C ILE A 6 8.76 -6.17 -8.19
N GLN A 7 9.20 -5.84 -9.41
CA GLN A 7 10.20 -4.80 -9.63
C GLN A 7 9.71 -3.43 -9.11
N ILE A 8 8.46 -3.10 -9.40
CA ILE A 8 7.86 -1.84 -8.92
C ILE A 8 7.82 -1.81 -7.39
N VAL A 9 7.38 -2.90 -6.77
CA VAL A 9 7.30 -3.00 -5.31
C VAL A 9 8.68 -2.84 -4.67
N ILE A 10 9.66 -3.57 -5.17
CA ILE A 10 11.03 -3.50 -4.64
C ILE A 10 11.59 -2.08 -4.80
N THR A 11 11.42 -1.48 -5.98
CA THR A 11 11.91 -0.13 -6.25
C THR A 11 11.29 0.88 -5.27
N TYR A 12 9.98 0.80 -5.07
CA TYR A 12 9.29 1.71 -4.16
C TYR A 12 9.77 1.53 -2.71
N LEU A 13 9.89 0.29 -2.26
CA LEU A 13 10.36 0.02 -0.90
C LEU A 13 11.81 0.48 -0.69
N VAL A 14 12.66 0.35 -1.71
CA VAL A 14 14.02 0.87 -1.64
C VAL A 14 14.00 2.38 -1.52
N LEU A 15 13.15 3.07 -2.29
CA LEU A 15 13.04 4.53 -2.20
C LEU A 15 12.57 4.97 -0.82
N VAL A 16 11.60 4.26 -0.24
CA VAL A 16 11.14 4.57 1.12
C VAL A 16 12.26 4.32 2.14
N ALA A 17 12.98 3.20 2.00
CA ALA A 17 14.09 2.87 2.90
C ALA A 17 15.21 3.93 2.81
N VAL A 18 15.53 4.40 1.61
CA VAL A 18 16.53 5.45 1.43
C VAL A 18 16.07 6.74 2.09
N SER A 19 14.77 7.07 1.99
CA SER A 19 14.24 8.29 2.61
C SER A 19 14.37 8.28 4.13
N VAL A 20 14.48 7.10 4.76
CA VAL A 20 14.71 7.00 6.22
C VAL A 20 16.02 7.67 6.61
N LEU A 21 17.01 7.68 5.72
CA LEU A 21 18.30 8.31 5.98
C LEU A 21 18.21 9.83 6.09
N PHE A 22 17.18 10.44 5.48
CA PHE A 22 17.02 11.89 5.40
C PHE A 22 15.82 12.41 6.18
N VAL A 23 14.79 11.57 6.36
CA VAL A 23 13.55 11.95 7.04
C VAL A 23 13.24 10.88 8.08
N GLU A 24 13.38 11.25 9.36
CA GLU A 24 13.22 10.27 10.44
C GLU A 24 11.84 9.62 10.48
N SER A 25 10.79 10.38 10.18
CA SER A 25 9.43 9.85 10.19
C SER A 25 9.20 8.76 9.13
N SER A 26 10.07 8.66 8.11
CA SER A 26 9.92 7.65 7.06
C SER A 26 10.11 6.23 7.57
N LYS A 27 10.79 6.02 8.71
CA LYS A 27 10.91 4.68 9.28
C LYS A 27 9.56 4.12 9.71
N VAL A 28 8.66 4.97 10.21
CA VAL A 28 7.30 4.58 10.56
C VAL A 28 6.52 4.24 9.29
N LEU A 29 6.70 5.02 8.23
CA LEU A 29 6.05 4.75 6.95
C LEU A 29 6.52 3.42 6.35
N LEU A 30 7.82 3.14 6.43
CA LEU A 30 8.35 1.87 5.93
C LEU A 30 7.71 0.69 6.64
N ALA A 31 7.65 0.74 7.98
CA ALA A 31 7.01 -0.30 8.77
C ALA A 31 5.53 -0.43 8.41
N TRP A 32 4.84 0.70 8.26
CA TRP A 32 3.43 0.72 7.87
C TRP A 32 3.19 0.08 6.52
N TYR A 33 4.00 0.43 5.51
CA TYR A 33 3.88 -0.16 4.17
C TYR A 33 4.05 -1.67 4.21
N LEU A 34 4.99 -2.18 5.00
CA LEU A 34 5.19 -3.62 5.11
C LEU A 34 4.01 -4.31 5.75
N VAL A 35 3.49 -3.75 6.84
CA VAL A 35 2.36 -4.34 7.57
C VAL A 35 1.07 -4.29 6.74
N ILE A 36 0.72 -3.10 6.22
CA ILE A 36 -0.52 -2.95 5.47
C ILE A 36 -0.45 -3.66 4.12
N GLY A 37 0.74 -3.76 3.54
CA GLY A 37 0.94 -4.52 2.31
C GLY A 37 0.67 -6.00 2.52
N ALA A 38 1.20 -6.58 3.60
CA ALA A 38 0.96 -7.97 3.93
C ALA A 38 -0.53 -8.21 4.18
N ALA A 39 -1.17 -7.35 4.96
CA ALA A 39 -2.61 -7.46 5.24
C ALA A 39 -3.43 -7.41 3.94
N THR A 40 -3.08 -6.51 3.04
CA THR A 40 -3.78 -6.37 1.76
C THR A 40 -3.60 -7.61 0.89
N PHE A 41 -2.39 -8.17 0.85
CA PHE A 41 -2.16 -9.40 0.12
C PHE A 41 -3.07 -10.52 0.64
N PHE A 42 -3.18 -10.68 1.96
CA PHE A 42 -4.05 -11.68 2.53
C PHE A 42 -5.53 -11.43 2.25
N MET A 43 -5.94 -10.17 2.20
CA MET A 43 -7.33 -9.83 1.83
C MET A 43 -7.64 -10.25 0.39
N TYR A 44 -6.69 -10.06 -0.54
CA TYR A 44 -6.85 -10.52 -1.93
C TYR A 44 -6.90 -12.05 -1.99
N ALA A 45 -6.04 -12.73 -1.24
CA ALA A 45 -6.02 -14.18 -1.20
C ALA A 45 -7.34 -14.73 -0.65
N LYS A 46 -7.87 -14.09 0.40
CA LYS A 46 -9.15 -14.46 0.99
C LYS A 46 -10.29 -14.27 -0.02
N ASP A 47 -10.29 -13.16 -0.75
CA ASP A 47 -11.32 -12.89 -1.75
C ASP A 47 -11.27 -13.91 -2.88
N LYS A 48 -10.08 -14.25 -3.35
CA LYS A 48 -9.92 -15.26 -4.41
C LYS A 48 -10.42 -16.63 -3.94
N ARG A 49 -10.05 -17.02 -2.72
CA ARG A 49 -10.48 -18.29 -2.14
C ARG A 49 -11.99 -18.34 -1.99
N ALA A 50 -12.60 -17.24 -1.53
CA ALA A 50 -14.04 -17.14 -1.39
C ALA A 50 -14.74 -17.25 -2.75
N ALA A 51 -14.17 -16.64 -3.79
CA ALA A 51 -14.71 -16.73 -5.14
C ALA A 51 -14.70 -18.18 -5.66
N ILE A 52 -13.63 -18.93 -5.38
CA ILE A 52 -13.52 -20.33 -5.80
C ILE A 52 -14.50 -21.21 -5.04
N ASN A 53 -14.66 -20.96 -3.72
CA ASN A 53 -15.46 -21.82 -2.84
C ASN A 53 -16.93 -21.40 -2.73
N GLY A 54 -17.33 -20.33 -3.44
CA GLY A 54 -18.70 -19.83 -3.36
C GLY A 54 -19.07 -19.14 -2.05
N ASN A 55 -18.06 -18.75 -1.26
CA ASN A 55 -18.26 -18.08 0.01
C ASN A 55 -18.43 -16.57 -0.17
N TRP A 56 -18.70 -15.86 0.93
CA TRP A 56 -18.83 -14.41 0.94
C TRP A 56 -17.52 -13.76 0.53
N ARG A 57 -17.57 -12.93 -0.51
CA ARG A 57 -16.40 -12.27 -1.06
C ARG A 57 -16.09 -10.96 -0.35
N VAL A 58 -14.83 -10.56 -0.36
CA VAL A 58 -14.42 -9.24 0.14
C VAL A 58 -14.91 -8.16 -0.84
N PRO A 59 -15.64 -7.13 -0.37
CA PRO A 59 -16.09 -6.06 -1.25
C PRO A 59 -14.92 -5.32 -1.90
N GLU A 60 -15.08 -4.91 -3.15
CA GLU A 60 -14.06 -4.14 -3.86
C GLU A 60 -13.70 -2.86 -3.10
N LYS A 61 -14.70 -2.21 -2.49
CA LYS A 61 -14.47 -1.01 -1.68
C LYS A 61 -13.45 -1.24 -0.59
N THR A 62 -13.49 -2.39 0.07
CA THR A 62 -12.54 -2.75 1.12
C THR A 62 -11.13 -2.82 0.54
N LEU A 63 -10.97 -3.42 -0.63
CA LEU A 63 -9.67 -3.53 -1.29
C LEU A 63 -9.12 -2.15 -1.68
N TYR A 64 -9.99 -1.24 -2.14
CA TYR A 64 -9.58 0.13 -2.46
C TYR A 64 -9.12 0.88 -1.22
N ILE A 65 -9.83 0.72 -0.09
CA ILE A 65 -9.47 1.39 1.16
C ILE A 65 -8.09 0.93 1.62
N PHE A 66 -7.82 -0.37 1.60
CA PHE A 66 -6.49 -0.90 1.94
C PHE A 66 -5.42 -0.36 1.01
N SER A 67 -5.73 -0.27 -0.28
CA SER A 67 -4.78 0.22 -1.28
C SER A 67 -4.41 1.68 -1.02
N VAL A 68 -5.39 2.55 -0.81
CA VAL A 68 -5.12 3.98 -0.57
C VAL A 68 -4.41 4.21 0.77
N ALA A 69 -4.63 3.32 1.74
CA ALA A 69 -3.95 3.40 3.03
C ALA A 69 -2.47 2.98 2.97
N GLY A 70 -2.00 2.50 1.84
CA GLY A 70 -0.62 2.08 1.66
C GLY A 70 -0.45 0.61 1.29
N GLY A 71 -1.54 -0.15 1.25
CA GLY A 71 -1.51 -1.57 0.91
C GLY A 71 -1.39 -1.87 -0.58
N TRP A 72 -1.28 -0.83 -1.42
CA TRP A 72 -1.24 -1.02 -2.87
C TRP A 72 -0.07 -1.89 -3.31
N LEU A 73 1.03 -1.92 -2.54
CA LEU A 73 2.18 -2.78 -2.83
C LEU A 73 1.79 -4.26 -2.72
N GLY A 74 1.12 -4.62 -1.63
CA GLY A 74 0.61 -5.98 -1.45
C GLY A 74 -0.46 -6.34 -2.46
N ALA A 75 -1.31 -5.37 -2.80
CA ALA A 75 -2.34 -5.56 -3.82
C ALA A 75 -1.71 -5.83 -5.19
N LEU A 76 -0.65 -5.12 -5.54
CA LEU A 76 0.03 -5.31 -6.82
C LEU A 76 0.63 -6.71 -6.92
N ILE A 77 1.29 -7.18 -5.85
CA ILE A 77 1.84 -8.53 -5.81
C ILE A 77 0.71 -9.56 -5.92
N ALA A 78 -0.40 -9.34 -5.18
CA ALA A 78 -1.53 -10.25 -5.21
C ALA A 78 -2.16 -10.36 -6.59
N GLN A 79 -2.34 -9.22 -7.27
CA GLN A 79 -2.89 -9.21 -8.63
C GLN A 79 -2.01 -10.00 -9.58
N ASP A 80 -0.69 -9.88 -9.43
CA ASP A 80 0.26 -10.59 -10.27
C ASP A 80 0.31 -12.08 -9.95
N LYS A 81 0.49 -12.43 -8.68
CA LYS A 81 0.69 -13.82 -8.25
C LYS A 81 -0.60 -14.64 -8.25
N LEU A 82 -1.69 -14.02 -7.84
CA LEU A 82 -2.98 -14.70 -7.76
C LEU A 82 -3.83 -14.50 -8.99
N ARG A 83 -3.42 -13.61 -9.90
CA ARG A 83 -4.15 -13.27 -11.12
C ARG A 83 -5.61 -12.97 -10.83
N HIS A 84 -5.83 -12.12 -9.79
CA HIS A 84 -7.16 -11.81 -9.29
C HIS A 84 -7.47 -10.34 -9.54
N LYS A 85 -8.59 -10.07 -10.23
CA LYS A 85 -9.11 -8.74 -10.53
C LYS A 85 -8.20 -7.87 -11.41
N THR A 86 -7.17 -8.45 -12.03
CA THR A 86 -6.22 -7.70 -12.84
C THR A 86 -6.80 -7.17 -14.14
N GLN A 87 -7.77 -7.88 -14.71
CA GLN A 87 -8.36 -7.55 -16.01
C GLN A 87 -9.71 -6.84 -15.89
N LYS A 88 -10.25 -6.73 -14.69
CA LYS A 88 -11.58 -6.18 -14.47
C LYS A 88 -11.55 -4.66 -14.45
N GLN A 89 -12.29 -4.03 -15.36
CA GLN A 89 -12.55 -2.60 -15.32
C GLN A 89 -13.95 -2.41 -14.71
N PRO A 90 -14.21 -1.36 -13.92
CA PRO A 90 -13.32 -0.23 -13.58
C PRO A 90 -12.36 -0.48 -12.42
N PHE A 91 -12.28 -1.70 -11.88
CA PHE A 91 -11.42 -2.01 -10.73
C PHE A 91 -9.99 -1.56 -10.97
N ARG A 92 -9.44 -1.89 -12.14
CA ARG A 92 -8.06 -1.58 -12.48
C ARG A 92 -7.79 -0.07 -12.46
N ALA A 93 -8.70 0.71 -13.03
CA ALA A 93 -8.55 2.16 -13.08
C ALA A 93 -8.61 2.78 -11.68
N ILE A 94 -9.55 2.34 -10.86
CA ILE A 94 -9.71 2.85 -9.50
C ILE A 94 -8.51 2.46 -8.64
N TYR A 95 -8.01 1.22 -8.81
CA TYR A 95 -6.81 0.77 -8.11
C TYR A 95 -5.63 1.70 -8.38
N TRP A 96 -5.34 2.02 -9.65
CA TRP A 96 -4.22 2.89 -9.99
C TRP A 96 -4.42 4.32 -9.51
N LEU A 97 -5.67 4.77 -9.40
CA LEU A 97 -5.96 6.05 -8.77
C LEU A 97 -5.55 6.04 -7.28
N THR A 98 -5.83 4.94 -6.57
CA THR A 98 -5.41 4.83 -5.16
C THR A 98 -3.90 4.85 -5.03
N VAL A 99 -3.18 4.24 -5.98
CA VAL A 99 -1.71 4.27 -6.00
C VAL A 99 -1.21 5.70 -6.14
N VAL A 100 -1.76 6.46 -7.09
CA VAL A 100 -1.36 7.85 -7.32
C VAL A 100 -1.60 8.69 -6.07
N ILE A 101 -2.76 8.54 -5.43
CA ILE A 101 -3.09 9.29 -4.22
C ILE A 101 -2.09 8.95 -3.10
N ASN A 102 -1.84 7.67 -2.88
CA ASN A 102 -0.93 7.25 -1.81
C ASN A 102 0.50 7.73 -2.05
N VAL A 103 1.00 7.60 -3.27
CA VAL A 103 2.35 8.05 -3.62
C VAL A 103 2.47 9.57 -3.45
N ALA A 104 1.43 10.31 -3.85
CA ALA A 104 1.41 11.77 -3.67
C ALA A 104 1.50 12.14 -2.19
N VAL A 105 0.77 11.45 -1.33
CA VAL A 105 0.84 11.68 0.12
C VAL A 105 2.23 11.37 0.65
N PHE A 106 2.83 10.27 0.22
CA PHE A 106 4.19 9.93 0.64
C PHE A 106 5.18 11.02 0.23
N LEU A 107 5.12 11.48 -1.01
CA LEU A 107 6.02 12.55 -1.48
C LEU A 107 5.82 13.83 -0.68
N TRP A 108 4.58 14.14 -0.32
CA TRP A 108 4.30 15.29 0.54
C TRP A 108 4.99 15.15 1.90
N THR A 109 5.02 13.94 2.50
CA THR A 109 5.68 13.74 3.79
C THR A 109 7.19 14.01 3.74
N LEU A 110 7.79 14.03 2.55
CA LEU A 110 9.20 14.33 2.38
C LEU A 110 9.47 15.83 2.26
N THR A 111 8.44 16.64 2.02
CA THR A 111 8.58 18.10 1.96
C THR A 111 8.73 18.69 3.36
N PRO A 112 9.28 19.92 3.50
CA PRO A 112 9.36 20.56 4.82
C PRO A 112 8.00 20.68 5.51
N SER A 113 6.94 21.02 4.77
CA SER A 113 5.58 21.11 5.31
C SER A 113 5.09 19.75 5.79
N GLY A 114 5.28 18.70 4.98
CA GLY A 114 4.87 17.35 5.33
C GLY A 114 5.65 16.80 6.51
N GLN A 115 6.96 17.05 6.56
CA GLN A 115 7.78 16.64 7.69
C GLN A 115 7.32 17.28 8.99
N ALA A 116 7.02 18.58 8.95
CA ALA A 116 6.56 19.31 10.13
C ALA A 116 5.19 18.79 10.62
N THR A 117 4.26 18.60 9.68
CA THR A 117 2.90 18.16 10.01
C THR A 117 2.88 16.71 10.48
N PHE A 118 3.47 15.83 9.69
CA PHE A 118 3.47 14.39 9.97
C PHE A 118 4.32 14.08 11.20
N GLY A 119 5.49 14.71 11.32
CA GLY A 119 6.35 14.52 12.48
C GLY A 119 5.69 14.96 13.78
N ARG A 120 4.97 16.08 13.75
CA ARG A 120 4.21 16.57 14.91
C ARG A 120 3.12 15.59 15.30
N TRP A 121 2.35 15.14 14.32
CA TRP A 121 1.28 14.17 14.56
C TRP A 121 1.83 12.88 15.17
N LEU A 122 2.94 12.36 14.63
CA LEU A 122 3.57 11.15 15.16
C LEU A 122 4.05 11.36 16.60
N SER A 123 4.65 12.51 16.89
CA SER A 123 5.11 12.82 18.25
C SER A 123 3.95 12.82 19.24
N GLU A 124 2.82 13.36 18.85
CA GLU A 124 1.62 13.37 19.69
C GLU A 124 1.08 11.96 19.90
N VAL A 125 0.97 11.17 18.82
CA VAL A 125 0.44 9.81 18.90
C VAL A 125 1.37 8.90 19.70
N ILE A 126 2.66 8.90 19.37
CA ILE A 126 3.64 8.05 20.05
C ILE A 126 3.87 8.50 21.48
N GLY A 127 3.81 9.81 21.73
CA GLY A 127 3.98 10.37 23.07
C GLY A 127 2.92 9.91 24.06
N TYR A 128 1.77 9.42 23.57
CA TYR A 128 0.71 8.86 24.43
C TYR A 128 0.87 7.37 24.68
N LEU A 129 1.81 6.75 23.98
CA LEU A 129 2.08 5.34 24.15
C LEU A 129 3.22 5.11 25.13
#